data_53f5b5347f8fb1f0c43ea00709644579
#
_entry.id   53f5b5347f8fb1f0c43ea00709644579
#
_cell.length_a   1.000
_cell.length_b   1.000
_cell.length_c   1.000
_cell.angle_alpha   90.00
_cell.angle_beta   90.00
_cell.angle_gamma   90.00
#
_symmetry.space_group_name_H-M   'P 1'
#
loop_
_entity.id
_entity.type
_entity.pdbx_description
1 polymer ?
#
loop_
_entity_poly.entity_id
_entity_poly.type
_entity_poly.pdbx_seq_one_letter_code
_entity_poly.pdbx_strand_id
1 'polypeptide(L)'
;VFTLDQLAEAENADDHLNFVKLNAADLDEEVMMVLEASNLVVILETENEHAMPALRRFFFELTKRKLNIPVLVSRNYTVTDAETFLIHASTDIGGLLVDGFGDGIMLQVDKQVIKENQLADLKLKNETGFGILQAARTRMTKTEYISCPSCGRTLFDLQETTAMIRKRTDHLKGVKIGIMGCIVNGPGEMADADYGYVGSGKGKITLYKGQEVMKRSVPSENAVNELIEIIKEDGKWLEPELVNQEI
;
A
#
# COMPACT_ATOMS: atom_id res chain seq x y z
N VAL A 1 -15.30 -10.60 -18.57
CA VAL A 1 -14.02 -11.28 -18.29
C VAL A 1 -14.02 -12.59 -19.03
N PHE A 2 -12.96 -12.85 -19.79
CA PHE A 2 -12.82 -14.01 -20.67
C PHE A 2 -11.56 -14.80 -20.32
N THR A 3 -11.47 -16.06 -20.73
CA THR A 3 -10.18 -16.72 -21.03
C THR A 3 -9.76 -16.33 -22.43
N LEU A 4 -8.51 -16.62 -22.82
CA LEU A 4 -8.04 -16.30 -24.21
C LEU A 4 -8.90 -17.02 -25.26
N ASP A 5 -9.22 -18.30 -25.06
CA ASP A 5 -10.06 -19.07 -25.98
C ASP A 5 -11.46 -18.46 -26.10
N GLN A 6 -12.08 -18.10 -24.96
CA GLN A 6 -13.37 -17.46 -24.94
C GLN A 6 -13.39 -16.10 -25.63
N LEU A 7 -12.30 -15.33 -25.53
CA LEU A 7 -12.20 -14.04 -26.20
C LEU A 7 -12.14 -14.20 -27.74
N ALA A 8 -11.44 -15.21 -28.21
CA ALA A 8 -11.33 -15.47 -29.65
C ALA A 8 -12.67 -15.83 -30.30
N GLU A 9 -13.58 -16.45 -29.52
CA GLU A 9 -14.92 -16.88 -29.95
C GLU A 9 -16.05 -15.91 -29.54
N ALA A 10 -15.71 -14.82 -28.82
CA ALA A 10 -16.71 -13.96 -28.20
C ALA A 10 -17.36 -13.00 -29.22
N GLU A 11 -18.62 -13.21 -29.52
CA GLU A 11 -19.46 -12.24 -30.27
C GLU A 11 -19.73 -10.95 -29.49
N ASN A 12 -19.51 -10.95 -28.17
CA ASN A 12 -19.81 -9.84 -27.24
C ASN A 12 -18.54 -9.21 -26.64
N ALA A 13 -17.39 -9.33 -27.30
CA ALA A 13 -16.20 -8.60 -26.89
C ALA A 13 -16.43 -7.09 -27.05
N ASP A 14 -15.97 -6.32 -26.05
CA ASP A 14 -16.06 -4.86 -26.12
C ASP A 14 -14.96 -4.29 -27.03
N ASP A 15 -15.29 -3.31 -27.85
CA ASP A 15 -14.34 -2.70 -28.78
C ASP A 15 -13.22 -1.92 -28.08
N HIS A 16 -13.43 -1.54 -26.80
CA HIS A 16 -12.52 -0.64 -26.08
C HIS A 16 -11.78 -1.32 -24.93
N LEU A 17 -12.43 -2.24 -24.19
CA LEU A 17 -11.85 -2.81 -22.98
C LEU A 17 -12.34 -4.23 -22.69
N ASN A 18 -11.41 -5.17 -22.73
CA ASN A 18 -11.67 -6.55 -22.31
C ASN A 18 -10.72 -6.99 -21.21
N PHE A 19 -11.23 -7.74 -20.25
CA PHE A 19 -10.44 -8.37 -19.19
C PHE A 19 -10.24 -9.84 -19.53
N VAL A 20 -8.99 -10.29 -19.53
CA VAL A 20 -8.62 -11.68 -19.85
C VAL A 20 -7.89 -12.30 -18.67
N LYS A 21 -8.38 -13.44 -18.22
CA LYS A 21 -7.69 -14.27 -17.23
C LYS A 21 -6.59 -15.08 -17.90
N LEU A 22 -5.40 -15.02 -17.29
CA LEU A 22 -4.23 -15.76 -17.75
C LEU A 22 -3.50 -16.38 -16.55
N ASN A 23 -3.21 -17.67 -16.63
CA ASN A 23 -2.32 -18.32 -15.69
C ASN A 23 -0.87 -18.08 -16.13
N ALA A 24 -0.01 -17.69 -15.19
CA ALA A 24 1.41 -17.46 -15.48
C ALA A 24 2.15 -18.72 -15.98
N ALA A 25 1.59 -19.91 -15.77
CA ALA A 25 2.12 -21.17 -16.28
C ALA A 25 1.87 -21.35 -17.80
N ASP A 26 0.80 -20.76 -18.32
CA ASP A 26 0.35 -20.92 -19.70
C ASP A 26 1.02 -19.93 -20.67
N LEU A 27 2.03 -19.22 -20.20
CA LEU A 27 2.74 -18.22 -20.97
C LEU A 27 3.63 -18.88 -22.04
N ASP A 28 3.20 -18.76 -23.27
CA ASP A 28 3.92 -19.19 -24.48
C ASP A 28 3.96 -18.10 -25.54
N GLU A 29 4.48 -18.43 -26.72
CA GLU A 29 4.64 -17.50 -27.82
C GLU A 29 3.30 -17.10 -28.45
N GLU A 30 2.34 -18.01 -28.50
CA GLU A 30 1.01 -17.78 -29.08
C GLU A 30 0.21 -16.80 -28.18
N VAL A 31 0.22 -17.02 -26.87
CA VAL A 31 -0.36 -16.12 -25.88
C VAL A 31 0.23 -14.71 -26.01
N MET A 32 1.54 -14.61 -26.14
CA MET A 32 2.21 -13.31 -26.27
C MET A 32 1.81 -12.58 -27.57
N MET A 33 1.64 -13.28 -28.69
CA MET A 33 1.15 -12.67 -29.93
C MET A 33 -0.28 -12.14 -29.81
N VAL A 34 -1.16 -12.85 -29.10
CA VAL A 34 -2.52 -12.37 -28.83
C VAL A 34 -2.49 -11.11 -27.97
N LEU A 35 -1.64 -11.07 -26.96
CA LEU A 35 -1.49 -9.91 -26.07
C LEU A 35 -0.97 -8.68 -26.81
N GLU A 36 -0.06 -8.87 -27.79
CA GLU A 36 0.48 -7.78 -28.64
C GLU A 36 -0.58 -7.13 -29.53
N ALA A 37 -1.58 -7.89 -29.96
CA ALA A 37 -2.57 -7.49 -30.97
C ALA A 37 -3.84 -6.86 -30.39
N SER A 38 -4.00 -6.80 -29.06
CA SER A 38 -5.30 -6.57 -28.43
C SER A 38 -5.31 -5.47 -27.38
N ASN A 39 -6.44 -4.76 -27.27
CA ASN A 39 -6.72 -3.82 -26.15
C ASN A 39 -7.26 -4.57 -24.95
N LEU A 40 -6.34 -5.15 -24.17
CA LEU A 40 -6.66 -6.04 -23.06
C LEU A 40 -6.14 -5.51 -21.73
N VAL A 41 -6.86 -5.86 -20.66
CA VAL A 41 -6.35 -5.87 -19.29
C VAL A 41 -6.18 -7.32 -18.87
N VAL A 42 -4.99 -7.72 -18.52
CA VAL A 42 -4.70 -9.08 -18.07
C VAL A 42 -5.01 -9.21 -16.58
N ILE A 43 -5.79 -10.21 -16.21
CA ILE A 43 -5.91 -10.70 -14.83
C ILE A 43 -4.95 -11.88 -14.71
N LEU A 44 -3.77 -11.61 -14.18
CA LEU A 44 -2.70 -12.60 -14.08
C LEU A 44 -2.85 -13.41 -12.80
N GLU A 45 -2.97 -14.72 -12.96
CA GLU A 45 -3.12 -15.67 -11.86
C GLU A 45 -1.99 -16.70 -11.86
N THR A 46 -1.78 -17.39 -10.77
CA THR A 46 -0.91 -18.56 -10.67
C THR A 46 -1.36 -19.47 -9.54
N GLU A 47 -1.27 -20.76 -9.77
CA GLU A 47 -1.46 -21.79 -8.74
C GLU A 47 -0.12 -22.23 -8.09
N ASN A 48 1.00 -21.65 -8.56
CA ASN A 48 2.30 -21.98 -7.99
C ASN A 48 2.36 -21.54 -6.53
N GLU A 49 2.84 -22.44 -5.66
CA GLU A 49 3.06 -22.15 -4.25
C GLU A 49 4.04 -20.97 -4.07
N HIS A 50 5.06 -20.90 -4.90
CA HIS A 50 5.99 -19.77 -5.00
C HIS A 50 5.47 -18.75 -6.03
N ALA A 51 4.41 -18.04 -5.68
CA ALA A 51 3.69 -17.17 -6.61
C ALA A 51 4.52 -16.04 -7.19
N MET A 52 5.26 -15.32 -6.36
CA MET A 52 5.98 -14.12 -6.77
C MET A 52 7.00 -14.37 -7.89
N PRO A 53 7.85 -15.41 -7.86
CA PRO A 53 8.73 -15.72 -8.99
C PRO A 53 7.99 -16.09 -10.28
N ALA A 54 6.89 -16.85 -10.17
CA ALA A 54 6.09 -17.25 -11.33
C ALA A 54 5.44 -16.03 -12.02
N LEU A 55 4.84 -15.14 -11.22
CA LEU A 55 4.22 -13.90 -11.70
C LEU A 55 5.28 -12.94 -12.26
N ARG A 56 6.44 -12.81 -11.61
CA ARG A 56 7.55 -11.96 -12.06
C ARG A 56 8.06 -12.36 -13.45
N ARG A 57 8.10 -13.65 -13.76
CA ARG A 57 8.50 -14.15 -15.09
C ARG A 57 7.62 -13.53 -16.19
N PHE A 58 6.31 -13.44 -15.97
CA PHE A 58 5.39 -12.82 -16.92
C PHE A 58 5.77 -11.36 -17.21
N PHE A 59 6.02 -10.56 -16.19
CA PHE A 59 6.42 -9.16 -16.34
C PHE A 59 7.77 -9.01 -17.05
N PHE A 60 8.71 -9.93 -16.84
CA PHE A 60 9.97 -9.93 -17.59
C PHE A 60 9.76 -10.20 -19.09
N GLU A 61 8.85 -11.09 -19.45
CA GLU A 61 8.53 -11.32 -20.86
C GLU A 61 7.85 -10.11 -21.50
N LEU A 62 6.93 -9.43 -20.81
CA LEU A 62 6.36 -8.17 -21.26
C LEU A 62 7.46 -7.11 -21.48
N THR A 63 8.34 -6.95 -20.50
CA THR A 63 9.44 -5.97 -20.55
C THR A 63 10.39 -6.26 -21.72
N LYS A 64 10.78 -7.52 -21.91
CA LYS A 64 11.65 -7.96 -23.01
C LYS A 64 11.06 -7.65 -24.38
N ARG A 65 9.75 -7.77 -24.52
CA ARG A 65 9.00 -7.48 -25.75
C ARG A 65 8.58 -6.01 -25.86
N LYS A 66 8.84 -5.20 -24.83
CA LYS A 66 8.42 -3.79 -24.73
C LYS A 66 6.89 -3.61 -24.82
N LEU A 67 6.14 -4.58 -24.30
CA LEU A 67 4.69 -4.52 -24.21
C LEU A 67 4.26 -3.75 -22.96
N ASN A 68 3.37 -2.79 -23.17
CA ASN A 68 2.78 -2.01 -22.08
C ASN A 68 1.29 -2.37 -21.93
N ILE A 69 1.03 -3.51 -21.33
CA ILE A 69 -0.31 -4.06 -21.12
C ILE A 69 -0.65 -3.89 -19.66
N PRO A 70 -1.83 -3.33 -19.31
CA PRO A 70 -2.29 -3.26 -17.93
C PRO A 70 -2.50 -4.65 -17.34
N VAL A 71 -1.93 -4.89 -16.14
CA VAL A 71 -1.98 -6.20 -15.48
C VAL A 71 -2.52 -6.07 -14.06
N LEU A 72 -3.63 -6.75 -13.78
CA LEU A 72 -4.14 -7.00 -12.45
C LEU A 72 -3.54 -8.30 -11.92
N VAL A 73 -2.78 -8.24 -10.84
CA VAL A 73 -2.27 -9.45 -10.17
C VAL A 73 -3.36 -10.02 -9.27
N SER A 74 -3.79 -11.23 -9.58
CA SER A 74 -4.86 -11.94 -8.86
C SER A 74 -4.30 -13.13 -8.09
N ARG A 75 -4.71 -13.28 -6.83
CA ARG A 75 -4.37 -14.45 -6.01
C ARG A 75 -5.58 -14.91 -5.21
N ASN A 76 -5.76 -16.23 -5.18
CA ASN A 76 -6.71 -16.90 -4.32
C ASN A 76 -5.96 -17.63 -3.19
N TYR A 77 -6.36 -17.38 -1.94
CA TYR A 77 -5.72 -17.94 -0.75
C TYR A 77 -6.64 -18.92 -0.04
N THR A 78 -6.12 -20.10 0.24
CA THR A 78 -6.73 -21.09 1.13
C THR A 78 -6.02 -21.02 2.48
N VAL A 79 -6.42 -20.06 3.33
CA VAL A 79 -5.81 -19.80 4.63
C VAL A 79 -6.87 -19.80 5.73
N THR A 80 -6.46 -20.06 6.96
CA THR A 80 -7.37 -20.26 8.10
C THR A 80 -7.45 -19.08 9.06
N ASP A 81 -6.61 -18.07 8.86
CA ASP A 81 -6.51 -16.89 9.72
C ASP A 81 -6.06 -15.64 8.97
N ALA A 82 -6.36 -14.49 9.55
CA ALA A 82 -6.09 -13.18 8.97
C ALA A 82 -4.59 -12.84 8.88
N GLU A 83 -3.79 -13.27 9.83
CA GLU A 83 -2.35 -12.99 9.86
C GLU A 83 -1.63 -13.73 8.72
N THR A 84 -1.90 -15.01 8.56
CA THR A 84 -1.38 -15.80 7.44
C THR A 84 -1.80 -15.22 6.09
N PHE A 85 -3.07 -14.81 5.96
CA PHE A 85 -3.54 -14.15 4.75
C PHE A 85 -2.77 -12.86 4.45
N LEU A 86 -2.60 -12.00 5.46
CA LEU A 86 -1.86 -10.74 5.32
C LEU A 86 -0.41 -10.99 4.88
N ILE A 87 0.29 -11.93 5.50
CA ILE A 87 1.69 -12.24 5.19
C ILE A 87 1.82 -12.80 3.77
N HIS A 88 1.00 -13.79 3.41
CA HIS A 88 1.06 -14.39 2.09
C HIS A 88 0.73 -13.38 0.98
N ALA A 89 -0.36 -12.61 1.13
CA ALA A 89 -0.75 -11.60 0.16
C ALA A 89 0.34 -10.51 -0.01
N SER A 90 0.93 -10.06 1.10
CA SER A 90 1.99 -9.05 1.07
C SER A 90 3.26 -9.56 0.39
N THR A 91 3.64 -10.83 0.62
CA THR A 91 4.84 -11.44 0.01
C THR A 91 4.65 -11.74 -1.48
N ASP A 92 3.49 -12.27 -1.86
CA ASP A 92 3.22 -12.65 -3.24
C ASP A 92 3.11 -11.44 -4.19
N ILE A 93 2.50 -10.36 -3.71
CA ILE A 93 2.12 -9.21 -4.53
C ILE A 93 2.98 -7.97 -4.23
N GLY A 94 3.26 -7.71 -2.95
CA GLY A 94 3.98 -6.50 -2.55
C GLY A 94 5.36 -6.37 -3.20
N GLY A 95 6.10 -7.48 -3.33
CA GLY A 95 7.40 -7.50 -4.01
C GLY A 95 7.32 -7.13 -5.49
N LEU A 96 6.24 -7.53 -6.19
CA LEU A 96 6.02 -7.14 -7.59
C LEU A 96 5.77 -5.65 -7.73
N LEU A 97 4.92 -5.10 -6.87
CA LEU A 97 4.59 -3.65 -6.87
C LEU A 97 5.82 -2.78 -6.55
N VAL A 98 6.69 -3.23 -5.63
CA VAL A 98 7.95 -2.54 -5.31
C VAL A 98 8.91 -2.53 -6.51
N ASP A 99 8.90 -3.61 -7.31
CA ASP A 99 9.67 -3.68 -8.56
C ASP A 99 9.03 -2.85 -9.70
N GLY A 100 7.85 -2.25 -9.48
CA GLY A 100 7.09 -1.50 -10.50
C GLY A 100 6.25 -2.39 -11.42
N PHE A 101 5.94 -3.63 -11.01
CA PHE A 101 5.14 -4.58 -11.76
C PHE A 101 3.70 -4.65 -11.24
N GLY A 102 2.75 -4.58 -12.17
CA GLY A 102 1.30 -4.66 -11.91
C GLY A 102 0.64 -3.29 -11.72
N ASP A 103 -0.54 -3.15 -12.32
CA ASP A 103 -1.34 -1.92 -12.31
C ASP A 103 -2.48 -2.00 -11.31
N GLY A 104 -2.74 -3.18 -10.76
CA GLY A 104 -3.77 -3.41 -9.76
C GLY A 104 -3.65 -4.78 -9.12
N ILE A 105 -4.45 -4.98 -8.06
CA ILE A 105 -4.45 -6.23 -7.30
C ILE A 105 -5.86 -6.75 -7.10
N MET A 106 -6.02 -8.07 -7.08
CA MET A 106 -7.26 -8.76 -6.75
C MET A 106 -6.99 -9.88 -5.75
N LEU A 107 -7.49 -9.70 -4.52
CA LEU A 107 -7.32 -10.66 -3.44
C LEU A 107 -8.60 -11.46 -3.24
N GLN A 108 -8.47 -12.78 -3.29
CA GLN A 108 -9.55 -13.71 -3.04
C GLN A 108 -9.17 -14.63 -1.90
N VAL A 109 -10.16 -15.01 -1.10
CA VAL A 109 -10.02 -16.00 -0.03
C VAL A 109 -11.11 -17.03 -0.22
N ASP A 110 -10.76 -18.30 -0.07
CA ASP A 110 -11.71 -19.38 -0.23
C ASP A 110 -12.85 -19.25 0.80
N LYS A 111 -14.09 -19.46 0.36
CA LYS A 111 -15.32 -19.28 1.17
C LYS A 111 -15.34 -20.10 2.47
N GLN A 112 -14.47 -21.08 2.59
CA GLN A 112 -14.39 -21.94 3.79
C GLN A 112 -13.66 -21.32 4.98
N VAL A 113 -12.91 -20.25 4.78
CA VAL A 113 -11.99 -19.67 5.77
C VAL A 113 -12.68 -18.72 6.73
N ILE A 114 -13.64 -17.92 6.25
CA ILE A 114 -14.34 -16.93 7.10
C ILE A 114 -15.83 -17.24 7.12
N LYS A 115 -16.18 -18.29 7.88
CA LYS A 115 -17.56 -18.83 7.93
C LYS A 115 -18.56 -17.93 8.63
N GLU A 116 -18.13 -17.01 9.48
CA GLU A 116 -19.01 -16.36 10.45
C GLU A 116 -19.45 -14.94 10.08
N ASN A 117 -18.71 -14.24 9.21
CA ASN A 117 -19.07 -12.88 8.83
C ASN A 117 -18.53 -12.47 7.46
N GLN A 118 -19.38 -12.48 6.44
CA GLN A 118 -19.01 -12.07 5.07
C GLN A 118 -18.50 -10.62 4.99
N LEU A 119 -19.04 -9.73 5.82
CA LEU A 119 -18.60 -8.32 5.86
C LEU A 119 -17.19 -8.19 6.43
N ALA A 120 -16.86 -8.97 7.47
CA ALA A 120 -15.51 -9.01 8.05
C ALA A 120 -14.49 -9.54 7.03
N ASP A 121 -14.86 -10.53 6.22
CA ASP A 121 -14.02 -11.06 5.14
C ASP A 121 -13.74 -10.01 4.07
N LEU A 122 -14.77 -9.32 3.59
CA LEU A 122 -14.61 -8.23 2.62
C LEU A 122 -13.75 -7.11 3.18
N LYS A 123 -13.95 -6.74 4.44
CA LYS A 123 -13.15 -5.73 5.13
C LYS A 123 -11.68 -6.14 5.21
N LEU A 124 -11.39 -7.36 5.63
CA LEU A 124 -10.02 -7.90 5.71
C LEU A 124 -9.32 -7.84 4.34
N LYS A 125 -9.97 -8.31 3.28
CA LYS A 125 -9.41 -8.27 1.92
C LYS A 125 -9.13 -6.84 1.46
N ASN A 126 -10.07 -5.95 1.68
CA ASN A 126 -9.94 -4.55 1.31
C ASN A 126 -8.82 -3.83 2.07
N GLU A 127 -8.77 -3.99 3.40
CA GLU A 127 -7.73 -3.40 4.26
C GLU A 127 -6.35 -3.95 3.91
N THR A 128 -6.23 -5.26 3.65
CA THR A 128 -4.98 -5.88 3.21
C THR A 128 -4.55 -5.35 1.86
N GLY A 129 -5.44 -5.29 0.88
CA GLY A 129 -5.15 -4.78 -0.46
C GLY A 129 -4.65 -3.33 -0.43
N PHE A 130 -5.36 -2.45 0.24
CA PHE A 130 -4.94 -1.05 0.39
C PHE A 130 -3.67 -0.91 1.24
N GLY A 131 -3.46 -1.79 2.22
CA GLY A 131 -2.22 -1.84 2.99
C GLY A 131 -1.00 -2.18 2.13
N ILE A 132 -1.12 -3.18 1.25
CA ILE A 132 -0.07 -3.57 0.29
C ILE A 132 0.23 -2.42 -0.68
N LEU A 133 -0.80 -1.82 -1.28
CA LEU A 133 -0.66 -0.67 -2.19
C LEU A 133 0.01 0.53 -1.50
N GLN A 134 -0.36 0.81 -0.25
CA GLN A 134 0.23 1.87 0.56
C GLN A 134 1.72 1.58 0.87
N ALA A 135 2.04 0.35 1.29
CA ALA A 135 3.41 -0.04 1.62
C ALA A 135 4.35 -0.01 0.40
N ALA A 136 3.84 -0.38 -0.77
CA ALA A 136 4.54 -0.28 -2.04
C ALA A 136 4.55 1.15 -2.63
N ARG A 137 3.92 2.12 -1.98
CA ARG A 137 3.78 3.52 -2.42
C ARG A 137 3.11 3.67 -3.80
N THR A 138 2.36 2.69 -4.24
CA THR A 138 1.62 2.74 -5.52
C THR A 138 0.30 3.48 -5.37
N ARG A 139 -0.33 3.42 -4.19
CA ARG A 139 -1.56 4.16 -3.87
C ARG A 139 -1.64 4.52 -2.39
N MET A 140 -1.64 5.80 -2.10
CA MET A 140 -1.80 6.33 -0.75
C MET A 140 -3.28 6.50 -0.40
N THR A 141 -3.73 5.86 0.68
CA THR A 141 -5.13 5.92 1.15
C THR A 141 -5.28 6.56 2.51
N LYS A 142 -4.17 6.69 3.24
CA LYS A 142 -4.07 7.31 4.56
C LYS A 142 -2.70 7.96 4.75
N THR A 143 -2.46 8.54 5.90
CA THR A 143 -1.17 9.12 6.28
C THR A 143 -0.09 8.03 6.34
N GLU A 144 1.10 8.32 5.81
CA GLU A 144 2.30 7.50 5.99
C GLU A 144 3.09 7.98 7.20
N TYR A 145 3.55 7.06 8.04
CA TYR A 145 4.38 7.36 9.20
C TYR A 145 5.76 6.75 9.05
N ILE A 146 6.78 7.60 9.16
CA ILE A 146 8.18 7.20 9.11
C ILE A 146 8.73 7.33 10.51
N SER A 147 8.93 6.20 11.20
CA SER A 147 9.45 6.18 12.57
C SER A 147 10.85 5.56 12.60
N CYS A 148 11.73 6.13 13.42
CA CYS A 148 13.02 5.50 13.67
C CYS A 148 12.84 4.20 14.47
N PRO A 149 13.80 3.23 14.38
CA PRO A 149 13.69 1.95 15.08
C PRO A 149 13.89 2.04 16.60
N SER A 150 14.05 3.25 17.15
CA SER A 150 14.43 3.53 18.53
C SER A 150 15.86 3.09 18.89
N CYS A 151 16.49 3.80 19.77
CA CYS A 151 17.82 3.49 20.30
C CYS A 151 17.99 4.16 21.66
N GLY A 152 19.16 3.96 22.32
CA GLY A 152 19.46 4.58 23.61
C GLY A 152 19.45 6.12 23.65
N ARG A 153 19.28 6.79 22.51
CA ARG A 153 19.15 8.25 22.39
C ARG A 153 17.71 8.73 22.24
N THR A 154 16.75 7.81 22.19
CA THR A 154 15.31 8.15 22.13
C THR A 154 14.88 8.87 23.39
N LEU A 155 14.22 10.01 23.25
CA LEU A 155 13.92 10.96 24.34
C LEU A 155 12.49 10.88 24.86
N PHE A 156 11.65 10.02 24.29
CA PHE A 156 10.25 9.81 24.64
C PHE A 156 9.81 8.40 24.23
N ASP A 157 8.64 7.96 24.70
CA ASP A 157 8.06 6.70 24.22
C ASP A 157 7.60 6.84 22.76
N LEU A 158 8.35 6.20 21.86
CA LEU A 158 8.13 6.30 20.42
C LEU A 158 6.82 5.62 19.99
N GLN A 159 6.47 4.50 20.61
CA GLN A 159 5.26 3.74 20.26
C GLN A 159 4.00 4.50 20.71
N GLU A 160 3.97 4.97 21.94
CA GLU A 160 2.86 5.75 22.48
C GLU A 160 2.68 7.06 21.68
N THR A 161 3.77 7.78 21.43
CA THR A 161 3.73 9.03 20.66
C THR A 161 3.25 8.80 19.23
N THR A 162 3.72 7.74 18.58
CA THR A 162 3.26 7.37 17.23
C THR A 162 1.76 7.06 17.24
N ALA A 163 1.27 6.31 18.24
CA ALA A 163 -0.15 6.01 18.36
C ALA A 163 -1.01 7.27 18.57
N MET A 164 -0.54 8.22 19.40
CA MET A 164 -1.23 9.51 19.61
C MET A 164 -1.30 10.34 18.34
N ILE A 165 -0.20 10.44 17.57
CA ILE A 165 -0.16 11.19 16.31
C ILE A 165 -1.08 10.51 15.29
N ARG A 166 -0.99 9.18 15.13
CA ARG A 166 -1.84 8.41 14.21
C ARG A 166 -3.32 8.62 14.47
N LYS A 167 -3.75 8.52 15.71
CA LYS A 167 -5.16 8.71 16.10
C LYS A 167 -5.75 10.04 15.60
N ARG A 168 -4.91 11.06 15.42
CA ARG A 168 -5.35 12.40 15.05
C ARG A 168 -5.11 12.77 13.58
N THR A 169 -4.28 12.02 12.87
CA THR A 169 -3.81 12.40 11.54
C THR A 169 -3.99 11.32 10.47
N ASP A 170 -4.45 10.09 10.83
CA ASP A 170 -4.51 8.94 9.92
C ASP A 170 -5.39 9.16 8.66
N HIS A 171 -6.32 10.11 8.73
CA HIS A 171 -7.22 10.51 7.65
C HIS A 171 -6.58 11.42 6.59
N LEU A 172 -5.36 11.91 6.81
CA LEU A 172 -4.65 12.83 5.90
C LEU A 172 -3.98 12.05 4.77
N LYS A 173 -4.75 11.70 3.74
CA LYS A 173 -4.29 10.88 2.61
C LYS A 173 -3.08 11.51 1.91
N GLY A 174 -2.01 10.71 1.78
CA GLY A 174 -0.79 11.12 1.08
C GLY A 174 0.16 12.01 1.85
N VAL A 175 -0.20 12.44 3.07
CA VAL A 175 0.69 13.16 3.98
C VAL A 175 1.68 12.17 4.62
N LYS A 176 2.94 12.55 4.70
CA LYS A 176 4.01 11.76 5.35
C LYS A 176 4.49 12.46 6.61
N ILE A 177 4.43 11.77 7.75
CA ILE A 177 4.86 12.30 9.05
C ILE A 177 6.04 11.50 9.58
N GLY A 178 7.19 12.15 9.75
CA GLY A 178 8.38 11.59 10.40
C GLY A 178 8.26 11.71 11.91
N ILE A 179 8.47 10.59 12.66
CA ILE A 179 8.45 10.56 14.12
C ILE A 179 9.80 10.00 14.59
N MET A 180 10.68 10.89 15.03
CA MET A 180 12.08 10.58 15.31
C MET A 180 12.41 10.78 16.77
N GLY A 181 12.94 9.74 17.40
CA GLY A 181 13.28 9.73 18.82
C GLY A 181 14.35 10.74 19.23
N CYS A 182 15.23 11.16 18.31
CA CYS A 182 16.29 12.15 18.59
C CYS A 182 16.71 12.94 17.34
N ILE A 183 17.32 14.11 17.58
CA ILE A 183 17.79 15.02 16.52
C ILE A 183 19.04 14.52 15.78
N VAL A 184 19.73 13.51 16.27
CA VAL A 184 21.06 13.11 15.73
C VAL A 184 20.93 12.57 14.31
N ASN A 185 20.06 11.57 14.10
CA ASN A 185 19.81 10.96 12.79
C ASN A 185 18.44 11.34 12.22
N GLY A 186 17.52 11.79 13.12
CA GLY A 186 16.12 12.01 12.78
C GLY A 186 15.88 12.84 11.53
N PRO A 187 16.47 14.02 11.38
CA PRO A 187 16.26 14.84 10.18
C PRO A 187 16.68 14.14 8.88
N GLY A 188 17.74 13.33 8.89
CA GLY A 188 18.19 12.55 7.73
C GLY A 188 17.26 11.36 7.43
N GLU A 189 16.81 10.64 8.48
CA GLU A 189 15.96 9.47 8.34
C GLU A 189 14.53 9.82 7.90
N MET A 190 14.08 11.05 8.11
CA MET A 190 12.79 11.56 7.66
C MET A 190 12.89 12.48 6.43
N ALA A 191 13.94 12.36 5.63
CA ALA A 191 14.24 13.31 4.54
C ALA A 191 13.08 13.48 3.53
N ASP A 192 12.27 12.45 3.33
CA ASP A 192 11.10 12.46 2.44
C ASP A 192 9.75 12.67 3.16
N ALA A 193 9.78 13.01 4.46
CA ALA A 193 8.58 13.37 5.20
C ALA A 193 8.12 14.80 4.90
N ASP A 194 6.80 15.01 4.84
CA ASP A 194 6.20 16.34 4.72
C ASP A 194 6.33 17.11 6.05
N TYR A 195 6.18 16.42 7.17
CA TYR A 195 6.28 16.98 8.52
C TYR A 195 7.11 16.09 9.43
N GLY A 196 7.79 16.69 10.41
CA GLY A 196 8.63 15.97 11.36
C GLY A 196 8.33 16.30 12.81
N TYR A 197 8.26 15.26 13.64
CA TYR A 197 8.19 15.32 15.11
C TYR A 197 9.46 14.70 15.67
N VAL A 198 10.38 15.51 16.15
CA VAL A 198 11.76 15.07 16.48
C VAL A 198 12.12 15.42 17.92
N GLY A 199 12.51 14.43 18.71
CA GLY A 199 13.03 14.63 20.06
C GLY A 199 14.30 15.45 20.07
N SER A 200 14.30 16.58 20.76
CA SER A 200 15.45 17.52 20.81
C SER A 200 16.00 17.75 22.23
N GLY A 201 15.39 17.17 23.23
CA GLY A 201 15.78 17.21 24.64
C GLY A 201 14.72 16.53 25.51
N LYS A 202 14.99 16.36 26.81
CA LYS A 202 14.04 15.76 27.74
C LYS A 202 12.76 16.60 27.78
N GLY A 203 11.63 16.00 27.35
CA GLY A 203 10.33 16.67 27.26
C GLY A 203 10.26 17.81 26.23
N LYS A 204 11.20 17.84 25.27
CA LYS A 204 11.28 18.89 24.23
C LYS A 204 11.32 18.29 22.84
N ILE A 205 10.49 18.84 21.97
CA ILE A 205 10.32 18.41 20.59
C ILE A 205 10.66 19.57 19.65
N THR A 206 11.28 19.24 18.54
CA THR A 206 11.44 20.17 17.42
C THR A 206 10.52 19.70 16.28
N LEU A 207 9.74 20.61 15.74
CA LEU A 207 8.79 20.35 14.65
C LEU A 207 9.34 20.89 13.34
N TYR A 208 9.14 20.09 12.30
CA TYR A 208 9.64 20.36 10.95
C TYR A 208 8.51 20.38 9.91
N LYS A 209 8.70 21.17 8.84
CA LYS A 209 8.00 21.06 7.57
C LYS A 209 9.05 20.71 6.51
N GLY A 210 8.98 19.51 5.93
CA GLY A 210 10.09 18.96 5.16
C GLY A 210 11.39 18.95 5.99
N GLN A 211 12.42 19.62 5.50
CA GLN A 211 13.70 19.78 6.19
C GLN A 211 13.81 21.09 6.99
N GLU A 212 12.79 21.97 6.92
CA GLU A 212 12.80 23.25 7.60
C GLU A 212 12.29 23.14 9.04
N VAL A 213 13.01 23.75 9.98
CA VAL A 213 12.60 23.82 11.39
C VAL A 213 11.54 24.89 11.57
N MET A 214 10.33 24.48 11.88
CA MET A 214 9.20 25.40 12.15
C MET A 214 9.17 25.86 13.60
N LYS A 215 9.29 24.94 14.56
CA LYS A 215 9.24 25.26 15.99
C LYS A 215 10.29 24.46 16.75
N ARG A 216 11.04 25.12 17.63
CA ARG A 216 12.07 24.50 18.48
C ARG A 216 11.64 24.42 19.93
N SER A 217 12.10 23.39 20.61
CA SER A 217 11.91 23.22 22.08
C SER A 217 10.45 23.28 22.54
N VAL A 218 9.53 22.79 21.71
CA VAL A 218 8.11 22.67 22.05
C VAL A 218 7.95 21.64 23.17
N PRO A 219 7.23 21.93 24.27
CA PRO A 219 6.93 20.95 25.30
C PRO A 219 6.20 19.74 24.69
N SER A 220 6.62 18.52 25.05
CA SER A 220 6.06 17.28 24.48
C SER A 220 4.54 17.18 24.61
N GLU A 221 3.97 17.71 25.70
CA GLU A 221 2.53 17.78 25.96
C GLU A 221 1.73 18.60 24.95
N ASN A 222 2.37 19.60 24.31
CA ASN A 222 1.77 20.48 23.32
C ASN A 222 2.16 20.12 21.90
N ALA A 223 3.21 19.32 21.70
CA ALA A 223 3.87 19.16 20.42
C ALA A 223 2.99 18.53 19.34
N VAL A 224 2.06 17.64 19.71
CA VAL A 224 1.10 17.05 18.74
C VAL A 224 0.10 18.11 18.26
N ASN A 225 -0.37 18.98 19.14
CA ASN A 225 -1.26 20.09 18.76
C ASN A 225 -0.55 21.07 17.83
N GLU A 226 0.68 21.43 18.19
CA GLU A 226 1.51 22.33 17.38
C GLU A 226 1.85 21.74 15.99
N LEU A 227 2.06 20.43 15.91
CA LEU A 227 2.24 19.72 14.62
C LEU A 227 0.98 19.86 13.75
N ILE A 228 -0.20 19.67 14.35
CA ILE A 228 -1.47 19.82 13.63
C ILE A 228 -1.68 21.25 13.14
N GLU A 229 -1.34 22.24 13.94
CA GLU A 229 -1.43 23.65 13.50
C GLU A 229 -0.50 23.93 12.32
N ILE A 230 0.72 23.38 12.29
CA ILE A 230 1.62 23.49 11.13
C ILE A 230 0.97 22.85 9.88
N ILE A 231 0.33 21.70 10.02
CA ILE A 231 -0.36 21.01 8.91
C ILE A 231 -1.55 21.86 8.40
N LYS A 232 -2.29 22.51 9.31
CA LYS A 232 -3.41 23.42 8.97
C LYS A 232 -2.92 24.68 8.26
N GLU A 233 -1.88 25.30 8.78
CA GLU A 233 -1.27 26.50 8.18
C GLU A 233 -0.75 26.22 6.77
N ASP A 234 -0.29 24.99 6.51
CA ASP A 234 0.15 24.52 5.18
C ASP A 234 -1.02 24.16 4.23
N GLY A 235 -2.28 24.22 4.71
CA GLY A 235 -3.46 23.90 3.92
C GLY A 235 -3.65 22.42 3.59
N LYS A 236 -2.89 21.52 4.25
CA LYS A 236 -2.98 20.07 4.07
C LYS A 236 -3.89 19.38 5.09
N TRP A 237 -4.46 20.13 6.00
CA TRP A 237 -5.42 19.58 6.96
C TRP A 237 -6.78 19.39 6.30
N LEU A 238 -7.33 18.23 6.47
CA LEU A 238 -8.73 17.92 6.18
C LEU A 238 -9.42 17.62 7.51
N GLU A 239 -10.64 18.11 7.70
CA GLU A 239 -11.40 17.69 8.88
C GLU A 239 -11.74 16.20 8.73
N PRO A 240 -11.63 15.41 9.82
CA PRO A 240 -12.04 14.02 9.78
C PRO A 240 -13.50 13.95 9.33
N GLU A 241 -13.80 13.19 8.29
CA GLU A 241 -15.19 12.87 7.96
C GLU A 241 -15.81 12.26 9.20
N LEU A 242 -16.93 12.81 9.65
CA LEU A 242 -17.75 12.19 10.67
C LEU A 242 -18.25 10.89 10.06
N VAL A 243 -17.49 9.83 10.24
CA VAL A 243 -17.95 8.48 9.92
C VAL A 243 -19.16 8.26 10.83
N ASN A 244 -20.34 8.32 10.24
CA ASN A 244 -21.56 7.96 10.93
C ASN A 244 -21.33 6.61 11.61
N GLN A 245 -21.28 6.64 12.95
CA GLN A 245 -21.19 5.45 13.78
C GLN A 245 -22.54 4.74 13.81
N GLU A 246 -23.11 4.51 12.64
CA GLU A 246 -24.33 3.71 12.45
C GLU A 246 -24.12 2.82 11.22
N ILE A 247 -23.46 1.68 11.44
CA ILE A 247 -23.76 0.40 10.76
C ILE A 247 -23.42 -0.74 11.74
#